data_0f5b5d5294deb8e07823a5037165699c
#
_entry.id   0f5b5d5294deb8e07823a5037165699c
#
_cell.length_a   1.000
_cell.length_b   1.000
_cell.length_c   1.000
_cell.angle_alpha   90.00
_cell.angle_beta   90.00
_cell.angle_gamma   90.00
#
_symmetry.space_group_name_H-M   'P 1'
#
loop_
_entity.id
_entity.type
_entity.pdbx_description
1 polymer ?
#
loop_
_entity_poly.entity_id
_entity_poly.type
_entity_poly.pdbx_seq_one_letter_code
_entity_poly.pdbx_strand_id
1 'polypeptide(L)'
;MKKLLFICGVVATLLTACETTNDNVASTFEITSKQEISVGSGNAQGIITYTLTNPVVGVSIEAAADVEWINSFDFSQMGKIGYKVDANPTYDERNGVITVTYNDYSVELTLKQAGKVRPEEKKIEAPYLLGHYYGDYAGYNYNYYLVFSESNYDATGAFANEGYKFFLDIYSEERPADYNNIRVPNGVYTFNINNDGTAGTFLESFSIYKEYDSTGMEVAEHPYQEGVLTVTDDLVKLEVKFEDEENLYVVTYSGDYTMQDRRSYAGGIY
;
A
#
# COMPACT_ATOMS: atom_id res chain seq x y z
N MET A 1 34.41 -41.15 7.83
CA MET A 1 35.02 -42.37 8.42
C MET A 1 33.91 -43.20 9.05
N LYS A 2 33.83 -44.45 8.56
CA LYS A 2 33.27 -45.67 9.12
C LYS A 2 31.82 -45.65 9.66
N LYS A 3 30.93 -46.18 8.82
CA LYS A 3 29.64 -46.81 9.14
C LYS A 3 29.88 -48.01 10.07
N LEU A 4 29.05 -48.14 11.11
CA LEU A 4 28.98 -49.40 11.87
C LEU A 4 27.57 -49.97 11.69
N LEU A 5 27.50 -51.09 10.98
CA LEU A 5 26.33 -51.93 10.81
C LEU A 5 26.27 -52.90 12.00
N PHE A 6 25.13 -52.93 12.72
CA PHE A 6 24.89 -53.97 13.70
C PHE A 6 23.80 -54.89 13.16
N ILE A 7 24.24 -56.14 12.83
CA ILE A 7 23.37 -57.28 12.52
C ILE A 7 23.19 -58.07 13.82
N CYS A 8 21.97 -58.17 14.31
CA CYS A 8 21.65 -59.06 15.40
C CYS A 8 20.70 -60.16 14.85
N GLY A 9 21.20 -61.37 14.79
CA GLY A 9 20.46 -62.55 14.39
C GLY A 9 19.50 -63.01 15.49
N VAL A 10 18.30 -63.39 15.12
CA VAL A 10 17.29 -63.96 16.03
C VAL A 10 17.04 -65.38 15.63
N VAL A 11 17.24 -66.25 16.63
CA VAL A 11 16.89 -67.69 16.58
C VAL A 11 15.39 -67.86 16.80
N ALA A 12 14.72 -68.53 15.91
CA ALA A 12 13.31 -68.86 15.96
C ALA A 12 13.05 -70.07 16.89
N THR A 13 12.17 -69.90 17.88
CA THR A 13 11.47 -71.01 18.53
C THR A 13 9.98 -70.91 18.22
N LEU A 14 9.47 -71.89 17.51
CA LEU A 14 8.05 -72.10 17.20
C LEU A 14 7.32 -72.52 18.44
N LEU A 15 6.40 -71.71 18.98
CA LEU A 15 5.32 -72.09 19.83
C LEU A 15 4.02 -71.63 19.18
N THR A 16 3.21 -72.55 18.70
CA THR A 16 1.84 -72.37 18.22
C THR A 16 0.93 -72.09 19.41
N ALA A 17 0.61 -70.83 19.66
CA ALA A 17 -0.56 -70.42 20.40
C ALA A 17 -1.44 -69.64 19.42
N CYS A 18 -2.69 -70.05 19.28
CA CYS A 18 -3.72 -69.33 18.56
C CYS A 18 -4.09 -68.10 19.42
N GLU A 19 -3.33 -67.01 19.23
CA GLU A 19 -3.70 -65.70 19.72
C GLU A 19 -4.45 -64.99 18.62
N THR A 20 -5.67 -64.55 18.91
CA THR A 20 -6.34 -63.48 18.19
C THR A 20 -5.42 -62.29 18.23
N THR A 21 -4.62 -62.13 17.17
CA THR A 21 -3.82 -60.90 16.97
C THR A 21 -4.79 -59.75 16.78
N ASN A 22 -5.09 -59.04 17.87
CA ASN A 22 -5.41 -57.63 17.75
C ASN A 22 -4.11 -57.00 17.26
N ASP A 23 -3.98 -56.89 15.92
CA ASP A 23 -2.97 -56.05 15.29
C ASP A 23 -3.28 -54.61 15.69
N ASN A 24 -2.72 -54.24 16.82
CA ASN A 24 -2.77 -52.88 17.34
C ASN A 24 -1.79 -52.06 16.48
N VAL A 25 -2.18 -51.83 15.19
CA VAL A 25 -1.38 -51.05 14.27
C VAL A 25 -1.37 -49.64 14.79
N ALA A 26 -0.18 -49.16 15.17
CA ALA A 26 -0.01 -47.82 15.77
C ALA A 26 -0.57 -46.73 14.86
N SER A 27 -1.27 -45.77 15.45
CA SER A 27 -1.68 -44.55 14.77
C SER A 27 -0.45 -43.73 14.42
N THR A 28 -0.40 -43.19 13.22
CA THR A 28 0.67 -42.29 12.78
C THR A 28 0.06 -40.99 12.24
N PHE A 29 0.63 -39.87 12.64
CA PHE A 29 0.27 -38.53 12.19
C PHE A 29 1.52 -37.81 11.71
N GLU A 30 1.48 -37.19 10.52
CA GLU A 30 2.59 -36.49 9.91
C GLU A 30 2.08 -35.27 9.15
N ILE A 31 2.68 -34.10 9.39
CA ILE A 31 2.48 -32.90 8.57
C ILE A 31 3.30 -33.04 7.28
N THR A 32 2.64 -32.96 6.12
CA THR A 32 3.26 -33.10 4.79
C THR A 32 3.51 -31.77 4.08
N SER A 33 2.94 -30.67 4.59
CA SER A 33 3.25 -29.34 4.11
C SER A 33 4.56 -28.81 4.70
N LYS A 34 5.08 -27.71 4.13
CA LYS A 34 6.27 -27.02 4.68
C LYS A 34 5.98 -26.50 6.07
N GLN A 35 6.94 -26.62 6.98
CA GLN A 35 6.85 -26.10 8.34
C GLN A 35 7.17 -24.60 8.42
N GLU A 36 7.82 -24.02 7.41
CA GLU A 36 8.00 -22.58 7.25
C GLU A 36 7.13 -22.06 6.11
N ILE A 37 6.24 -21.14 6.42
CA ILE A 37 5.26 -20.55 5.49
C ILE A 37 5.52 -19.05 5.42
N SER A 38 5.61 -18.50 4.21
CA SER A 38 5.75 -17.06 4.01
C SER A 38 4.56 -16.54 3.20
N VAL A 39 3.98 -15.43 3.66
CA VAL A 39 2.85 -14.75 3.00
C VAL A 39 3.13 -13.25 2.85
N GLY A 40 2.47 -12.62 1.89
CA GLY A 40 2.51 -11.16 1.72
C GLY A 40 1.81 -10.41 2.85
N SER A 41 1.85 -9.08 2.82
CA SER A 41 1.26 -8.21 3.86
C SER A 41 -0.26 -8.19 3.88
N GLY A 42 -0.94 -8.52 2.78
CA GLY A 42 -2.41 -8.55 2.68
C GLY A 42 -3.05 -9.74 3.41
N ASN A 43 -4.39 -9.77 3.40
CA ASN A 43 -5.13 -10.95 3.83
C ASN A 43 -4.72 -12.16 2.99
N ALA A 44 -4.54 -13.31 3.64
CA ALA A 44 -4.19 -14.56 2.98
C ALA A 44 -4.99 -15.74 3.52
N GLN A 45 -5.00 -16.83 2.77
CA GLN A 45 -5.52 -18.12 3.20
C GLN A 45 -4.47 -19.16 2.88
N GLY A 46 -4.37 -20.16 3.76
CA GLY A 46 -3.44 -21.26 3.57
C GLY A 46 -4.05 -22.61 3.91
N ILE A 47 -3.34 -23.66 3.53
CA ILE A 47 -3.71 -25.05 3.78
C ILE A 47 -2.49 -25.78 4.32
N ILE A 48 -2.63 -26.36 5.51
CA ILE A 48 -1.69 -27.33 6.07
C ILE A 48 -2.15 -28.71 5.62
N THR A 49 -1.26 -29.51 5.02
CA THR A 49 -1.56 -30.89 4.63
C THR A 49 -0.93 -31.86 5.60
N TYR A 50 -1.63 -32.96 5.84
CA TYR A 50 -1.19 -34.02 6.75
C TYR A 50 -1.58 -35.40 6.24
N THR A 51 -0.91 -36.43 6.73
CA THR A 51 -1.33 -37.84 6.63
C THR A 51 -1.65 -38.37 8.02
N LEU A 52 -2.75 -39.12 8.12
CA LEU A 52 -3.17 -39.82 9.33
C LEU A 52 -3.51 -41.21 8.98
N THR A 53 -2.78 -42.18 9.55
CA THR A 53 -2.99 -43.61 9.34
C THR A 53 -3.46 -44.25 10.63
N ASN A 54 -4.43 -45.17 10.58
CA ASN A 54 -5.03 -45.84 11.72
C ASN A 54 -5.52 -44.88 12.81
N PRO A 55 -6.51 -44.01 12.50
CA PRO A 55 -6.97 -42.97 13.44
C PRO A 55 -7.51 -43.61 14.73
N VAL A 56 -7.20 -42.97 15.84
CA VAL A 56 -7.70 -43.32 17.17
C VAL A 56 -9.16 -42.89 17.28
N VAL A 57 -10.05 -43.82 17.62
CA VAL A 57 -11.48 -43.51 17.76
C VAL A 57 -11.71 -42.46 18.87
N GLY A 58 -12.43 -41.41 18.52
CA GLY A 58 -12.77 -40.32 19.46
C GLY A 58 -11.68 -39.26 19.63
N VAL A 59 -10.57 -39.32 18.90
CA VAL A 59 -9.53 -38.30 18.88
C VAL A 59 -9.66 -37.45 17.63
N SER A 60 -9.73 -36.15 17.79
CA SER A 60 -9.79 -35.15 16.71
C SER A 60 -8.43 -34.49 16.51
N ILE A 61 -8.17 -34.02 15.31
CA ILE A 61 -7.05 -33.11 15.02
C ILE A 61 -7.47 -31.71 15.49
N GLU A 62 -6.57 -31.01 16.15
CA GLU A 62 -6.75 -29.63 16.58
C GLU A 62 -5.62 -28.77 16.03
N ALA A 63 -5.90 -27.49 15.81
CA ALA A 63 -4.90 -26.49 15.45
C ALA A 63 -5.20 -25.19 16.16
N ALA A 64 -4.15 -24.56 16.66
CA ALA A 64 -4.22 -23.25 17.29
C ALA A 64 -3.02 -22.41 16.87
N ALA A 65 -3.19 -21.08 16.87
CA ALA A 65 -2.11 -20.14 16.68
C ALA A 65 -1.80 -19.41 18.00
N ASP A 66 -0.54 -19.04 18.18
CA ASP A 66 -0.06 -18.23 19.31
C ASP A 66 -0.39 -16.73 19.16
N VAL A 67 -0.97 -16.35 18.00
CA VAL A 67 -1.31 -14.97 17.61
C VAL A 67 -2.72 -14.89 17.05
N GLU A 68 -3.42 -13.77 17.27
CA GLU A 68 -4.82 -13.59 16.86
C GLU A 68 -5.01 -13.40 15.34
N TRP A 69 -4.00 -12.88 14.65
CA TRP A 69 -4.06 -12.62 13.21
C TRP A 69 -3.94 -13.86 12.32
N ILE A 70 -3.68 -15.05 12.91
CA ILE A 70 -3.82 -16.37 12.28
C ILE A 70 -5.05 -17.03 12.90
N ASN A 71 -6.11 -17.26 12.10
CA ASN A 71 -7.40 -17.66 12.64
C ASN A 71 -8.20 -18.54 11.66
N SER A 72 -9.47 -18.83 12.01
CA SER A 72 -10.46 -19.50 11.18
C SER A 72 -9.97 -20.87 10.65
N PHE A 73 -9.50 -21.73 11.57
CA PHE A 73 -9.10 -23.09 11.21
C PHE A 73 -10.30 -23.90 10.70
N ASP A 74 -10.13 -24.56 9.55
CA ASP A 74 -11.15 -25.38 8.88
C ASP A 74 -10.64 -26.81 8.68
N PHE A 75 -11.35 -27.76 9.28
CA PHE A 75 -11.07 -29.19 9.26
C PHE A 75 -12.04 -29.96 8.37
N SER A 76 -12.83 -29.30 7.53
CA SER A 76 -13.88 -29.92 6.70
C SER A 76 -13.37 -30.92 5.65
N GLN A 77 -12.09 -30.79 5.28
CA GLN A 77 -11.45 -31.67 4.30
C GLN A 77 -10.43 -32.59 4.96
N MET A 78 -10.63 -33.91 4.81
CA MET A 78 -9.68 -34.92 5.31
C MET A 78 -8.28 -34.69 4.68
N GLY A 79 -7.23 -34.75 5.49
CA GLY A 79 -5.84 -34.52 5.07
C GLY A 79 -5.45 -33.05 4.91
N LYS A 80 -6.36 -32.12 5.26
CA LYS A 80 -6.11 -30.68 5.15
C LYS A 80 -6.67 -29.91 6.33
N ILE A 81 -5.97 -28.86 6.72
CA ILE A 81 -6.41 -27.85 7.68
C ILE A 81 -6.30 -26.51 6.99
N GLY A 82 -7.45 -25.88 6.70
CA GLY A 82 -7.51 -24.53 6.20
C GLY A 82 -7.24 -23.51 7.32
N TYR A 83 -6.69 -22.35 7.02
CA TYR A 83 -6.55 -21.22 7.96
C TYR A 83 -6.58 -19.90 7.22
N LYS A 84 -6.88 -18.82 7.96
CA LYS A 84 -6.83 -17.43 7.46
C LYS A 84 -5.75 -16.63 8.16
N VAL A 85 -5.23 -15.66 7.44
CA VAL A 85 -4.22 -14.70 7.91
C VAL A 85 -4.76 -13.30 7.65
N ASP A 86 -4.91 -12.49 8.69
CA ASP A 86 -5.33 -11.10 8.56
C ASP A 86 -4.20 -10.24 8.04
N ALA A 87 -4.53 -9.14 7.33
CA ALA A 87 -3.53 -8.22 6.81
C ALA A 87 -2.61 -7.67 7.91
N ASN A 88 -1.33 -7.57 7.60
CA ASN A 88 -0.37 -6.88 8.45
C ASN A 88 -0.46 -5.36 8.19
N PRO A 89 -0.96 -4.58 9.15
CA PRO A 89 -1.11 -3.13 8.97
C PRO A 89 0.21 -2.37 9.09
N THR A 90 1.28 -3.04 9.55
CA THR A 90 2.58 -2.41 9.80
C THR A 90 3.56 -2.58 8.64
N TYR A 91 4.65 -1.82 8.67
CA TYR A 91 5.75 -1.94 7.70
C TYR A 91 6.79 -3.00 8.07
N ASP A 92 6.66 -3.63 9.24
CA ASP A 92 7.60 -4.63 9.72
C ASP A 92 7.03 -6.04 9.55
N GLU A 93 7.91 -7.00 9.24
CA GLU A 93 7.55 -8.42 9.20
C GLU A 93 7.08 -8.87 10.59
N ARG A 94 6.10 -9.78 10.61
CA ARG A 94 5.65 -10.43 11.84
C ARG A 94 5.63 -11.95 11.69
N ASN A 95 5.81 -12.64 12.80
CA ASN A 95 5.85 -14.09 12.87
C ASN A 95 4.76 -14.60 13.81
N GLY A 96 4.24 -15.77 13.51
CA GLY A 96 3.31 -16.52 14.35
C GLY A 96 3.57 -18.01 14.21
N VAL A 97 3.17 -18.78 15.21
CA VAL A 97 3.31 -20.22 15.24
C VAL A 97 1.92 -20.87 15.24
N ILE A 98 1.74 -21.83 14.32
CA ILE A 98 0.56 -22.69 14.30
C ILE A 98 0.98 -24.03 14.91
N THR A 99 0.36 -24.42 16.00
CA THR A 99 0.54 -25.73 16.63
C THR A 99 -0.60 -26.66 16.19
N VAL A 100 -0.26 -27.76 15.56
CA VAL A 100 -1.22 -28.83 15.18
C VAL A 100 -1.00 -30.03 16.10
N THR A 101 -2.08 -30.48 16.74
CA THR A 101 -2.03 -31.59 17.68
C THR A 101 -2.97 -32.73 17.24
N TYR A 102 -2.54 -33.95 17.48
CA TYR A 102 -3.34 -35.16 17.34
C TYR A 102 -2.83 -36.25 18.31
N ASN A 103 -3.66 -36.68 19.26
CA ASN A 103 -3.26 -37.58 20.34
C ASN A 103 -1.98 -37.10 21.03
N ASP A 104 -0.91 -37.88 21.04
CA ASP A 104 0.40 -37.52 21.62
C ASP A 104 1.32 -36.76 20.63
N TYR A 105 0.88 -36.53 19.41
CA TYR A 105 1.63 -35.77 18.41
C TYR A 105 1.37 -34.27 18.55
N SER A 106 2.44 -33.51 18.47
CA SER A 106 2.39 -32.03 18.39
C SER A 106 3.44 -31.55 17.37
N VAL A 107 3.01 -30.75 16.41
CA VAL A 107 3.88 -30.18 15.36
C VAL A 107 3.64 -28.69 15.25
N GLU A 108 4.72 -27.93 15.25
CA GLU A 108 4.72 -26.49 15.08
C GLU A 108 5.09 -26.09 13.64
N LEU A 109 4.35 -25.12 13.09
CA LEU A 109 4.62 -24.48 11.81
C LEU A 109 4.82 -22.99 12.05
N THR A 110 5.88 -22.42 11.52
CA THR A 110 6.16 -20.99 11.60
C THR A 110 5.57 -20.29 10.37
N LEU A 111 4.74 -19.28 10.59
CA LEU A 111 4.23 -18.41 9.56
C LEU A 111 4.89 -17.05 9.67
N LYS A 112 5.53 -16.59 8.57
CA LYS A 112 6.13 -15.28 8.41
C LYS A 112 5.25 -14.45 7.49
N GLN A 113 4.79 -13.29 7.98
CA GLN A 113 4.03 -12.36 7.16
C GLN A 113 4.84 -11.08 6.93
N ALA A 114 5.04 -10.74 5.66
CA ALA A 114 5.71 -9.50 5.30
C ALA A 114 4.97 -8.26 5.85
N GLY A 115 5.70 -7.20 6.12
CA GLY A 115 5.13 -5.88 6.34
C GLY A 115 4.64 -5.26 5.02
N LYS A 116 3.88 -4.18 5.11
CA LYS A 116 3.57 -3.33 3.95
C LYS A 116 4.85 -2.80 3.32
N VAL A 117 4.80 -2.51 2.04
CA VAL A 117 5.88 -1.75 1.40
C VAL A 117 5.87 -0.34 1.99
N ARG A 118 7.03 0.14 2.46
CA ARG A 118 7.15 1.53 2.93
C ARG A 118 7.00 2.45 1.73
N PRO A 119 6.14 3.49 1.82
CA PRO A 119 6.06 4.50 0.78
C PRO A 119 7.45 5.13 0.56
N GLU A 120 7.83 5.28 -0.69
CA GLU A 120 9.03 6.02 -1.04
C GLU A 120 8.72 7.51 -1.13
N GLU A 121 9.68 8.33 -0.72
CA GLU A 121 9.64 9.77 -0.94
C GLU A 121 10.23 10.07 -2.32
N LYS A 122 9.39 10.51 -3.26
CA LYS A 122 9.77 10.93 -4.60
C LYS A 122 10.03 12.44 -4.61
N LYS A 123 11.31 12.86 -4.64
CA LYS A 123 11.70 14.28 -4.64
C LYS A 123 11.83 14.78 -6.07
N ILE A 124 11.15 15.88 -6.37
CA ILE A 124 11.16 16.55 -7.67
C ILE A 124 11.47 18.03 -7.43
N GLU A 125 12.50 18.54 -8.05
CA GLU A 125 12.73 19.99 -8.17
C GLU A 125 12.18 20.42 -9.54
N ALA A 126 11.06 21.15 -9.51
CA ALA A 126 10.41 21.57 -10.74
C ALA A 126 11.20 22.73 -11.38
N PRO A 127 11.51 22.66 -12.68
CA PRO A 127 12.21 23.74 -13.38
C PRO A 127 11.34 24.99 -13.56
N TYR A 128 10.01 24.84 -13.54
CA TYR A 128 9.08 25.96 -13.68
C TYR A 128 7.96 25.89 -12.66
N LEU A 129 7.61 27.08 -12.11
CA LEU A 129 6.38 27.31 -11.36
C LEU A 129 5.54 28.32 -12.14
N LEU A 130 4.44 27.86 -12.68
CA LEU A 130 3.55 28.60 -13.57
C LEU A 130 2.21 28.84 -12.88
N GLY A 131 1.37 29.74 -13.40
CA GLY A 131 0.02 29.86 -12.87
C GLY A 131 -0.82 30.97 -13.48
N HIS A 132 -2.10 30.89 -13.16
CA HIS A 132 -3.13 31.86 -13.53
C HIS A 132 -3.85 32.36 -12.28
N TYR A 133 -4.08 33.66 -12.17
CA TYR A 133 -4.88 34.26 -11.11
C TYR A 133 -6.25 34.67 -11.67
N TYR A 134 -7.30 34.12 -11.10
CA TYR A 134 -8.68 34.34 -11.53
C TYR A 134 -9.46 35.36 -10.69
N GLY A 135 -8.87 35.85 -9.59
CA GLY A 135 -9.51 36.82 -8.71
C GLY A 135 -10.52 36.19 -7.75
N ASP A 136 -11.52 36.98 -7.36
CA ASP A 136 -12.65 36.51 -6.55
C ASP A 136 -13.57 35.70 -7.46
N TYR A 137 -13.27 34.40 -7.54
CA TYR A 137 -14.00 33.49 -8.42
C TYR A 137 -15.25 32.98 -7.71
N ALA A 138 -16.40 33.13 -8.35
CA ALA A 138 -17.71 32.65 -7.86
C ALA A 138 -18.13 33.17 -6.47
N GLY A 139 -17.50 34.23 -5.94
CA GLY A 139 -17.85 34.81 -4.64
C GLY A 139 -17.37 33.98 -3.43
N TYR A 140 -16.39 33.12 -3.63
CA TYR A 140 -15.76 32.36 -2.55
C TYR A 140 -14.59 33.11 -1.95
N ASN A 141 -13.35 32.81 -2.42
CA ASN A 141 -12.10 33.38 -2.04
C ASN A 141 -11.26 33.67 -3.29
N TYR A 142 -10.10 34.28 -3.13
CA TYR A 142 -9.24 34.55 -4.28
C TYR A 142 -8.63 33.27 -4.82
N ASN A 143 -8.84 32.99 -6.11
CA ASN A 143 -8.44 31.78 -6.77
C ASN A 143 -7.10 31.93 -7.49
N TYR A 144 -6.18 31.02 -7.19
CA TYR A 144 -4.83 30.92 -7.76
C TYR A 144 -4.65 29.50 -8.33
N TYR A 145 -4.56 29.37 -9.65
CA TYR A 145 -4.30 28.10 -10.31
C TYR A 145 -2.80 27.94 -10.54
N LEU A 146 -2.13 27.19 -9.68
CA LEU A 146 -0.68 27.01 -9.65
C LEU A 146 -0.28 25.69 -10.29
N VAL A 147 0.87 25.66 -11.00
CA VAL A 147 1.37 24.49 -11.68
C VAL A 147 2.87 24.34 -11.50
N PHE A 148 3.32 23.30 -10.83
CA PHE A 148 4.71 22.84 -10.94
C PHE A 148 4.85 22.07 -12.25
N SER A 149 5.77 22.46 -13.11
CA SER A 149 5.86 21.95 -14.47
C SER A 149 7.29 21.68 -14.91
N GLU A 150 7.46 20.64 -15.71
CA GLU A 150 8.71 20.35 -16.39
C GLU A 150 8.94 21.27 -17.59
N SER A 151 7.87 21.78 -18.20
CA SER A 151 7.90 22.69 -19.37
C SER A 151 7.30 24.06 -19.06
N ASN A 152 7.73 25.10 -19.77
CA ASN A 152 7.23 26.47 -19.63
C ASN A 152 5.87 26.65 -20.36
N TYR A 153 5.38 27.90 -20.38
CA TYR A 153 4.29 28.28 -21.27
C TYR A 153 4.70 28.07 -22.74
N ASP A 154 3.75 27.72 -23.55
CA ASP A 154 3.93 27.71 -25.01
C ASP A 154 3.95 29.15 -25.59
N ALA A 155 4.14 29.25 -26.90
CA ALA A 155 4.18 30.53 -27.63
C ALA A 155 2.86 31.33 -27.53
N THR A 156 1.75 30.72 -27.16
CA THR A 156 0.43 31.35 -26.98
C THR A 156 0.19 31.80 -25.53
N GLY A 157 1.08 31.45 -24.60
CA GLY A 157 0.94 31.69 -23.18
C GLY A 157 0.03 30.67 -22.48
N ALA A 158 -0.26 29.54 -23.09
CA ALA A 158 -0.88 28.40 -22.45
C ALA A 158 0.17 27.48 -21.81
N PHE A 159 -0.23 26.61 -20.88
CA PHE A 159 0.66 25.56 -20.37
C PHE A 159 1.02 24.61 -21.53
N ALA A 160 2.32 24.44 -21.83
CA ALA A 160 2.72 23.51 -22.87
C ALA A 160 2.38 22.06 -22.47
N ASN A 161 1.84 21.28 -23.40
CA ASN A 161 1.54 19.86 -23.18
C ASN A 161 2.80 19.03 -23.39
N GLU A 162 3.73 19.10 -22.45
CA GLU A 162 5.00 18.37 -22.47
C GLU A 162 5.48 18.13 -21.04
N GLY A 163 5.95 16.89 -20.75
CA GLY A 163 6.45 16.49 -19.44
C GLY A 163 5.39 16.48 -18.35
N TYR A 164 5.84 16.40 -17.10
CA TYR A 164 4.95 16.34 -15.96
C TYR A 164 4.40 17.72 -15.53
N LYS A 165 3.21 17.69 -14.94
CA LYS A 165 2.54 18.84 -14.31
C LYS A 165 1.79 18.45 -13.06
N PHE A 166 2.02 19.22 -11.97
CA PHE A 166 1.21 19.15 -10.76
C PHE A 166 0.34 20.39 -10.71
N PHE A 167 -0.92 20.25 -11.03
CA PHE A 167 -1.93 21.32 -11.01
C PHE A 167 -2.53 21.46 -9.62
N LEU A 168 -2.76 22.72 -9.17
CA LEU A 168 -3.39 23.04 -7.90
C LEU A 168 -4.36 24.19 -8.08
N ASP A 169 -5.61 23.99 -7.70
CA ASP A 169 -6.68 25.00 -7.67
C ASP A 169 -6.80 25.57 -6.26
N ILE A 170 -6.05 26.64 -5.97
CA ILE A 170 -5.81 27.17 -4.63
C ILE A 170 -6.78 28.31 -4.32
N TYR A 171 -7.28 28.36 -3.07
CA TYR A 171 -8.11 29.43 -2.56
C TYR A 171 -7.45 30.10 -1.35
N SER A 172 -7.40 31.44 -1.38
CA SER A 172 -6.85 32.30 -0.31
C SER A 172 -7.80 33.42 0.03
N GLU A 173 -7.83 33.81 1.31
CA GLU A 173 -8.50 35.06 1.75
C GLU A 173 -7.78 36.32 1.24
N GLU A 174 -6.49 36.18 0.89
CA GLU A 174 -5.64 37.28 0.49
C GLU A 174 -5.61 37.40 -1.03
N ARG A 175 -5.77 38.65 -1.51
CA ARG A 175 -5.49 39.03 -2.91
C ARG A 175 -4.00 39.27 -3.12
N PRO A 176 -3.50 39.26 -4.36
CA PRO A 176 -2.11 39.66 -4.64
C PRO A 176 -1.76 41.03 -4.09
N ALA A 177 -0.61 41.11 -3.42
CA ALA A 177 -0.09 42.41 -2.93
C ALA A 177 0.29 43.35 -4.09
N ASP A 178 0.76 42.81 -5.21
CA ASP A 178 1.09 43.51 -6.45
C ASP A 178 0.58 42.74 -7.67
N TYR A 179 -0.29 43.36 -8.46
CA TYR A 179 -0.82 42.79 -9.69
C TYR A 179 0.18 42.76 -10.87
N ASN A 180 1.34 43.42 -10.75
CA ASN A 180 2.43 43.27 -11.71
C ASN A 180 3.36 42.09 -11.36
N ASN A 181 3.24 41.56 -10.13
CA ASN A 181 3.99 40.42 -9.64
C ASN A 181 3.06 39.53 -8.82
N ILE A 182 2.14 38.85 -9.49
CA ILE A 182 1.14 38.00 -8.87
C ILE A 182 1.80 36.71 -8.36
N ARG A 183 1.66 36.45 -7.06
CA ARG A 183 2.12 35.22 -6.40
C ARG A 183 1.03 34.70 -5.49
N VAL A 184 1.04 33.39 -5.23
CA VAL A 184 0.22 32.81 -4.17
C VAL A 184 0.71 33.38 -2.83
N PRO A 185 -0.17 33.86 -1.96
CA PRO A 185 0.23 34.38 -0.64
C PRO A 185 0.98 33.32 0.18
N ASN A 186 1.92 33.77 1.01
CA ASN A 186 2.65 32.88 1.92
C ASN A 186 1.68 32.19 2.87
N GLY A 187 1.83 30.89 3.04
CA GLY A 187 0.93 30.11 3.89
C GLY A 187 1.03 28.62 3.68
N VAL A 188 0.13 27.92 4.35
CA VAL A 188 -0.06 26.49 4.20
C VAL A 188 -1.47 26.25 3.66
N TYR A 189 -1.56 25.48 2.56
CA TYR A 189 -2.79 25.14 1.89
C TYR A 189 -2.95 23.61 1.91
N THR A 190 -4.11 23.14 2.33
CA THR A 190 -4.37 21.70 2.45
C THR A 190 -5.33 21.22 1.37
N PHE A 191 -5.18 19.97 0.95
CA PHE A 191 -6.10 19.34 0.00
C PHE A 191 -7.53 19.30 0.55
N ASN A 192 -8.52 19.68 -0.27
CA ASN A 192 -9.91 19.76 0.12
C ASN A 192 -10.82 19.03 -0.89
N ILE A 193 -11.34 17.90 -0.46
CA ILE A 193 -12.26 17.05 -1.23
C ILE A 193 -13.69 17.64 -1.37
N ASN A 194 -14.06 18.61 -0.51
CA ASN A 194 -15.43 19.19 -0.53
C ASN A 194 -15.64 20.18 -1.69
N ASN A 195 -14.57 20.64 -2.33
CA ASN A 195 -14.64 21.56 -3.47
C ASN A 195 -15.47 22.84 -3.21
N ASP A 196 -15.36 23.39 -2.00
CA ASP A 196 -16.20 24.50 -1.51
C ASP A 196 -15.51 25.88 -1.54
N GLY A 197 -14.28 25.97 -2.09
CA GLY A 197 -13.52 27.21 -2.17
C GLY A 197 -13.08 27.76 -0.81
N THR A 198 -12.99 26.94 0.22
CA THR A 198 -12.49 27.31 1.54
C THR A 198 -11.05 27.87 1.44
N ALA A 199 -10.80 29.02 2.05
CA ALA A 199 -9.47 29.62 2.08
C ALA A 199 -8.45 28.74 2.82
N GLY A 200 -7.18 28.78 2.39
CA GLY A 200 -6.12 27.93 2.91
C GLY A 200 -6.21 26.49 2.39
N THR A 201 -6.91 26.26 1.28
CA THR A 201 -7.02 24.95 0.64
C THR A 201 -6.71 24.98 -0.85
N PHE A 202 -6.47 23.79 -1.42
CA PHE A 202 -6.54 23.55 -2.86
C PHE A 202 -7.53 22.41 -3.12
N LEU A 203 -8.37 22.60 -4.15
CA LEU A 203 -9.54 21.76 -4.36
C LEU A 203 -9.23 20.52 -5.20
N GLU A 204 -9.92 19.40 -4.91
CA GLU A 204 -9.84 18.16 -5.69
C GLU A 204 -10.16 18.36 -7.17
N SER A 205 -11.25 19.10 -7.48
CA SER A 205 -11.83 19.16 -8.83
C SER A 205 -10.87 19.56 -9.95
N PHE A 206 -9.87 20.39 -9.64
CA PHE A 206 -8.92 20.92 -10.63
C PHE A 206 -7.46 20.73 -10.19
N SER A 207 -7.23 19.96 -9.13
CA SER A 207 -5.90 19.67 -8.64
C SER A 207 -5.56 18.22 -8.97
N ILE A 208 -4.55 18.04 -9.83
CA ILE A 208 -4.24 16.73 -10.40
C ILE A 208 -2.81 16.68 -10.91
N TYR A 209 -2.20 15.50 -10.90
CA TYR A 209 -0.96 15.24 -11.65
C TYR A 209 -1.30 14.77 -13.05
N LYS A 210 -0.59 15.30 -14.04
CA LYS A 210 -0.63 14.83 -15.43
C LYS A 210 0.76 14.74 -16.02
N GLU A 211 0.94 13.81 -16.95
CA GLU A 211 2.16 13.65 -17.73
C GLU A 211 1.81 13.60 -19.22
N TYR A 212 2.61 14.29 -20.01
CA TYR A 212 2.46 14.40 -21.46
C TYR A 212 3.74 13.93 -22.15
N ASP A 213 3.59 13.19 -23.24
CA ASP A 213 4.72 12.81 -24.07
C ASP A 213 5.21 13.96 -24.99
N SER A 214 6.28 13.72 -25.75
CA SER A 214 6.86 14.70 -26.67
C SER A 214 5.95 15.09 -27.84
N THR A 215 4.79 14.44 -28.01
CA THR A 215 3.77 14.78 -29.03
C THR A 215 2.63 15.60 -28.45
N GLY A 216 2.63 15.84 -27.11
CA GLY A 216 1.59 16.54 -26.39
C GLY A 216 0.40 15.65 -26.01
N MET A 217 0.55 14.33 -26.14
CA MET A 217 -0.48 13.37 -25.71
C MET A 217 -0.33 13.10 -24.22
N GLU A 218 -1.45 13.13 -23.48
CA GLU A 218 -1.48 12.72 -22.08
C GLU A 218 -1.22 11.22 -21.95
N VAL A 219 -0.22 10.85 -21.17
CA VAL A 219 0.22 9.46 -20.96
C VAL A 219 -0.01 8.98 -19.53
N ALA A 220 -0.19 9.89 -18.57
CA ALA A 220 -0.57 9.56 -17.21
C ALA A 220 -1.43 10.67 -16.59
N GLU A 221 -2.36 10.25 -15.71
CA GLU A 221 -3.19 11.10 -14.86
C GLU A 221 -3.36 10.43 -13.51
N HIS A 222 -3.04 11.15 -12.41
CA HIS A 222 -3.17 10.64 -11.05
C HIS A 222 -3.88 11.68 -10.17
N PRO A 223 -5.12 11.40 -9.73
CA PRO A 223 -5.82 12.22 -8.75
C PRO A 223 -5.10 12.25 -7.41
N TYR A 224 -5.15 13.39 -6.71
CA TYR A 224 -4.61 13.49 -5.37
C TYR A 224 -5.54 12.83 -4.35
N GLN A 225 -4.98 12.06 -3.43
CA GLN A 225 -5.67 11.52 -2.26
C GLN A 225 -5.55 12.46 -1.06
N GLU A 226 -4.37 13.03 -0.85
CA GLU A 226 -4.07 14.00 0.19
C GLU A 226 -2.92 14.89 -0.24
N GLY A 227 -2.81 16.07 0.36
CA GLY A 227 -1.72 16.96 0.04
C GLY A 227 -1.62 18.21 0.89
N VAL A 228 -0.42 18.77 0.91
CA VAL A 228 -0.09 20.04 1.58
C VAL A 228 0.82 20.85 0.67
N LEU A 229 0.41 22.08 0.39
CA LEU A 229 1.25 23.08 -0.28
C LEU A 229 1.73 24.09 0.77
N THR A 230 3.03 24.30 0.86
CA THR A 230 3.66 25.36 1.67
C THR A 230 4.27 26.40 0.74
N VAL A 231 3.89 27.66 0.93
CA VAL A 231 4.40 28.81 0.18
C VAL A 231 5.13 29.73 1.14
N THR A 232 6.38 30.06 0.81
CA THR A 232 7.21 31.06 1.49
C THR A 232 7.85 31.98 0.45
N ASP A 233 8.55 33.02 0.90
CA ASP A 233 9.24 33.92 -0.02
C ASP A 233 10.31 33.22 -0.89
N ASP A 234 10.98 32.19 -0.34
CA ASP A 234 12.13 31.54 -0.96
C ASP A 234 11.79 30.15 -1.55
N LEU A 235 10.68 29.53 -1.15
CA LEU A 235 10.36 28.14 -1.48
C LEU A 235 8.86 27.92 -1.62
N VAL A 236 8.47 27.27 -2.68
CA VAL A 236 7.14 26.67 -2.83
C VAL A 236 7.30 25.16 -2.81
N LYS A 237 6.67 24.48 -1.84
CA LYS A 237 6.78 23.03 -1.64
C LYS A 237 5.41 22.40 -1.61
N LEU A 238 5.21 21.39 -2.47
CA LEU A 238 4.04 20.54 -2.51
C LEU A 238 4.40 19.13 -2.00
N GLU A 239 3.61 18.61 -1.09
CA GLU A 239 3.67 17.23 -0.59
C GLU A 239 2.33 16.58 -0.92
N VAL A 240 2.30 15.57 -1.81
CA VAL A 240 1.06 14.91 -2.23
C VAL A 240 1.22 13.41 -2.29
N LYS A 241 0.10 12.69 -2.06
CA LYS A 241 -0.08 11.29 -2.42
C LYS A 241 -1.17 11.17 -3.46
N PHE A 242 -1.05 10.16 -4.30
CA PHE A 242 -2.05 9.82 -5.31
C PHE A 242 -3.00 8.74 -4.80
N GLU A 243 -4.21 8.65 -5.38
CA GLU A 243 -5.18 7.63 -5.00
C GLU A 243 -4.74 6.20 -5.35
N ASP A 244 -3.95 6.05 -6.40
CA ASP A 244 -3.51 4.78 -6.97
C ASP A 244 -2.07 4.40 -6.62
N GLU A 245 -1.35 5.24 -5.84
CA GLU A 245 0.04 5.03 -5.47
C GLU A 245 0.33 5.44 -4.02
N GLU A 246 1.03 4.59 -3.25
CA GLU A 246 1.33 4.88 -1.85
C GLU A 246 2.53 5.84 -1.64
N ASN A 247 3.26 6.21 -2.70
CA ASN A 247 4.43 7.07 -2.58
C ASN A 247 4.06 8.51 -2.21
N LEU A 248 4.95 9.16 -1.43
CA LEU A 248 4.86 10.59 -1.15
C LEU A 248 5.68 11.36 -2.20
N TYR A 249 5.03 12.21 -2.96
CA TYR A 249 5.70 13.13 -3.88
C TYR A 249 5.97 14.44 -3.16
N VAL A 250 7.24 14.85 -3.13
CA VAL A 250 7.69 16.14 -2.58
C VAL A 250 8.24 16.95 -3.74
N VAL A 251 7.44 17.90 -4.20
CA VAL A 251 7.76 18.76 -5.34
C VAL A 251 8.14 20.14 -4.82
N THR A 252 9.27 20.65 -5.25
CA THR A 252 9.80 21.95 -4.80
C THR A 252 10.09 22.86 -5.98
N TYR A 253 9.96 24.15 -5.72
CA TYR A 253 10.43 25.21 -6.59
C TYR A 253 11.06 26.32 -5.75
N SER A 254 12.30 26.73 -6.09
CA SER A 254 13.08 27.75 -5.40
C SER A 254 13.54 28.81 -6.40
N GLY A 255 12.65 29.64 -6.86
CA GLY A 255 12.95 30.70 -7.84
C GLY A 255 11.90 31.80 -7.85
N ASP A 256 12.17 32.83 -8.62
CA ASP A 256 11.18 33.86 -8.87
C ASP A 256 10.13 33.34 -9.87
N TYR A 257 8.87 33.63 -9.56
CA TYR A 257 7.76 33.33 -10.45
C TYR A 257 6.72 34.47 -10.38
N THR A 258 5.96 34.61 -11.42
CA THR A 258 4.76 35.46 -11.45
C THR A 258 3.67 34.74 -12.25
N MET A 259 2.46 34.81 -11.75
CA MET A 259 1.29 34.22 -12.40
C MET A 259 0.69 35.20 -13.40
N GLN A 260 0.04 34.68 -14.44
CA GLN A 260 -0.69 35.49 -15.41
C GLN A 260 -2.02 35.98 -14.80
N ASP A 261 -2.32 37.27 -14.94
CA ASP A 261 -3.63 37.82 -14.57
C ASP A 261 -4.70 37.39 -15.55
N ARG A 262 -5.60 36.54 -15.10
CA ARG A 262 -6.72 35.97 -15.88
C ARG A 262 -8.09 36.39 -15.34
N ARG A 263 -8.18 37.45 -14.51
CA ARG A 263 -9.46 37.95 -13.97
C ARG A 263 -10.50 38.29 -15.02
N SER A 264 -10.07 38.71 -16.22
CA SER A 264 -10.99 38.98 -17.32
C SER A 264 -11.66 37.73 -17.91
N TYR A 265 -11.12 36.53 -17.63
CA TYR A 265 -11.67 35.24 -18.08
C TYR A 265 -12.65 34.64 -17.06
N ALA A 266 -12.69 35.13 -15.80
CA ALA A 266 -13.55 34.62 -14.75
C ALA A 266 -15.05 34.88 -14.96
N GLY A 267 -15.45 35.48 -16.07
CA GLY A 267 -16.84 35.80 -16.41
C GLY A 267 -17.59 34.79 -17.26
N GLY A 268 -17.08 33.65 -17.50
CA GLY A 268 -17.82 32.63 -18.23
C GLY A 268 -16.99 31.60 -18.96
N ILE A 269 -17.40 30.40 -18.75
CA ILE A 269 -17.16 29.15 -19.48
C ILE A 269 -16.18 28.23 -18.74
N TYR A 270 -16.79 27.38 -17.97
CA TYR A 270 -16.36 26.01 -17.80
C TYR A 270 -17.49 25.07 -18.24
#